data_e60275ab0a19ffe36d3f8c536ade3c45
#
_entry.id   e60275ab0a19ffe36d3f8c536ade3c45
#
_cell.length_a   1.000
_cell.length_b   1.000
_cell.length_c   1.000
_cell.angle_alpha   90.00
_cell.angle_beta   90.00
_cell.angle_gamma   90.00
#
_symmetry.space_group_name_H-M   'P 1'
#
loop_
_entity.id
_entity.type
_entity.pdbx_description
1 polymer ?
#
loop_
_entity_poly.entity_id
_entity_poly.type
_entity_poly.pdbx_seq_one_letter_code
_entity_poly.pdbx_strand_id
1 'polypeptide(L)'
;MGTPFITFLAPSKLDGYKRGAPLDEQPPNISQTFLDAMEVREEVFVKEQKVPAENEFDDDDPRSCHWVVYASINKVDTLEIRDEEGNIMQPRKSSTRSTPIGTIRLVPFPHDPHPENGGKYWNGVLEGEDKHKNGEENGDASKASSDKPFIMDRKTTFHNGQEPYVKLGRLAVIEEFRGRRIAGLLVTTVLGWLRDNPSYFDPSIKEFGLGQLDQVMGTDMKIPQWAGLVCVHAQAQVVEFWKKWGFEVDEEMGTWWEEGMPHVGMFQRLEIGEKTVRLD
;
A
#
# COMPACT_ATOMS: atom_id res chain seq x y z
N MET A 1 -10.29 -22.50 -11.98
CA MET A 1 -10.14 -21.47 -10.94
C MET A 1 -11.50 -20.99 -10.54
N GLY A 2 -11.77 -20.91 -9.22
CA GLY A 2 -12.96 -20.22 -8.71
C GLY A 2 -12.86 -18.70 -8.98
N THR A 3 -13.98 -18.00 -8.79
CA THR A 3 -14.02 -16.53 -8.91
C THR A 3 -13.08 -15.93 -7.85
N PRO A 4 -12.14 -15.02 -8.21
CA PRO A 4 -11.31 -14.34 -7.25
C PRO A 4 -12.18 -13.47 -6.32
N PHE A 5 -11.81 -13.39 -5.05
CA PHE A 5 -12.44 -12.49 -4.09
C PHE A 5 -11.39 -11.55 -3.47
N ILE A 6 -11.85 -10.42 -2.96
CA ILE A 6 -10.98 -9.40 -2.37
C ILE A 6 -11.35 -9.22 -0.90
N THR A 7 -10.32 -9.16 -0.05
CA THR A 7 -10.45 -8.78 1.36
C THR A 7 -9.87 -7.38 1.56
N PHE A 8 -10.53 -6.57 2.36
CA PHE A 8 -10.11 -5.24 2.78
C PHE A 8 -9.62 -5.30 4.23
N LEU A 9 -8.50 -4.64 4.52
CA LEU A 9 -8.00 -4.38 5.85
C LEU A 9 -7.85 -2.87 6.04
N ALA A 10 -8.57 -2.32 6.99
CA ALA A 10 -8.41 -0.94 7.46
C ALA A 10 -7.08 -0.75 8.21
N PRO A 11 -6.63 0.50 8.45
CA PRO A 11 -5.49 0.78 9.30
C PRO A 11 -5.54 -0.04 10.60
N SER A 12 -4.44 -0.68 10.96
CA SER A 12 -4.40 -1.63 12.07
C SER A 12 -3.09 -1.56 12.81
N LYS A 13 -3.12 -1.87 14.11
CA LYS A 13 -1.91 -1.98 14.91
C LYS A 13 -1.10 -3.18 14.46
N LEU A 14 0.18 -2.95 14.16
CA LEU A 14 1.13 -3.98 13.78
C LEU A 14 2.24 -4.14 14.82
N ASP A 15 1.87 -3.90 16.10
CA ASP A 15 2.80 -3.95 17.24
C ASP A 15 3.47 -5.32 17.33
N GLY A 16 4.78 -5.32 17.35
CA GLY A 16 5.59 -6.52 17.43
C GLY A 16 5.80 -7.25 16.11
N TYR A 17 5.34 -6.68 14.96
CA TYR A 17 5.68 -7.25 13.66
C TYR A 17 7.21 -7.30 13.49
N LYS A 18 7.71 -8.48 13.12
CA LYS A 18 9.15 -8.75 13.00
C LYS A 18 9.59 -8.60 11.54
N ARG A 19 10.25 -7.49 11.21
CA ARG A 19 10.77 -7.22 9.86
C ARG A 19 11.70 -8.34 9.40
N GLY A 20 11.51 -8.84 8.18
CA GLY A 20 12.35 -9.89 7.58
C GLY A 20 12.24 -11.27 8.22
N ALA A 21 11.43 -11.46 9.27
CA ALA A 21 11.17 -12.78 9.81
C ALA A 21 10.09 -13.53 9.01
N PRO A 22 10.14 -14.87 8.97
CA PRO A 22 9.12 -15.68 8.33
C PRO A 22 7.69 -15.34 8.78
N LEU A 23 6.72 -15.40 7.88
CA LEU A 23 5.33 -15.00 8.16
C LEU A 23 4.66 -15.91 9.21
N ASP A 24 5.07 -17.16 9.34
CA ASP A 24 4.60 -18.12 10.34
C ASP A 24 5.21 -17.89 11.74
N GLU A 25 6.26 -17.08 11.84
CA GLU A 25 6.88 -16.66 13.11
C GLU A 25 6.37 -15.29 13.61
N GLN A 26 5.42 -14.68 12.89
CA GLN A 26 4.87 -13.40 13.27
C GLN A 26 3.94 -13.52 14.49
N PRO A 27 3.81 -12.45 15.30
CA PRO A 27 2.93 -12.45 16.46
C PRO A 27 1.46 -12.74 16.10
N PRO A 28 0.71 -13.44 16.94
CA PRO A 28 -0.68 -13.86 16.63
C PRO A 28 -1.69 -12.70 16.61
N ASN A 29 -1.30 -11.51 17.09
CA ASN A 29 -2.12 -10.30 17.02
C ASN A 29 -2.06 -9.62 15.64
N ILE A 30 -1.15 -10.02 14.76
CA ILE A 30 -1.08 -9.48 13.41
C ILE A 30 -2.19 -10.08 12.55
N SER A 31 -2.94 -9.21 11.86
CA SER A 31 -4.05 -9.64 11.01
C SER A 31 -3.57 -10.60 9.91
N GLN A 32 -4.30 -11.71 9.72
CA GLN A 32 -4.00 -12.64 8.63
C GLN A 32 -4.04 -11.95 7.25
N THR A 33 -4.96 -11.01 7.03
CA THR A 33 -5.02 -10.25 5.78
C THR A 33 -3.74 -9.43 5.55
N PHE A 34 -3.12 -8.90 6.62
CA PHE A 34 -1.83 -8.22 6.49
C PHE A 34 -0.71 -9.21 6.15
N LEU A 35 -0.66 -10.36 6.83
CA LEU A 35 0.31 -11.42 6.53
C LEU A 35 0.17 -11.91 5.09
N ASP A 36 -1.05 -12.09 4.61
CA ASP A 36 -1.33 -12.48 3.23
C ASP A 36 -0.89 -11.40 2.22
N ALA A 37 -1.05 -10.11 2.57
CA ALA A 37 -0.50 -9.01 1.76
C ALA A 37 1.03 -9.08 1.71
N MET A 38 1.67 -9.33 2.86
CA MET A 38 3.12 -9.46 2.94
C MET A 38 3.63 -10.69 2.19
N GLU A 39 2.91 -11.82 2.18
CA GLU A 39 3.25 -13.01 1.37
C GLU A 39 3.37 -12.65 -0.12
N VAL A 40 2.40 -11.91 -0.66
CA VAL A 40 2.45 -11.44 -2.06
C VAL A 40 3.59 -10.44 -2.28
N ARG A 41 3.82 -9.53 -1.33
CA ARG A 41 4.86 -8.50 -1.41
C ARG A 41 6.25 -9.12 -1.36
N GLU A 42 6.48 -10.08 -0.48
CA GLU A 42 7.74 -10.82 -0.39
C GLU A 42 8.02 -11.60 -1.67
N GLU A 43 7.01 -12.28 -2.24
CA GLU A 43 7.18 -13.02 -3.48
C GLU A 43 7.62 -12.10 -4.62
N VAL A 44 6.94 -10.94 -4.77
CA VAL A 44 7.18 -10.04 -5.90
C VAL A 44 8.35 -9.09 -5.65
N PHE A 45 8.39 -8.40 -4.51
CA PHE A 45 9.40 -7.36 -4.28
C PHE A 45 10.71 -7.95 -3.76
N VAL A 46 10.65 -8.90 -2.83
CA VAL A 46 11.86 -9.48 -2.24
C VAL A 46 12.45 -10.58 -3.14
N LYS A 47 11.67 -11.60 -3.50
CA LYS A 47 12.20 -12.75 -4.22
C LYS A 47 12.44 -12.46 -5.71
N GLU A 48 11.53 -11.75 -6.39
CA GLU A 48 11.62 -11.44 -7.81
C GLU A 48 12.48 -10.20 -8.06
N GLN A 49 12.14 -9.05 -7.40
CA GLN A 49 12.80 -7.75 -7.64
C GLN A 49 14.05 -7.53 -6.78
N LYS A 50 14.35 -8.42 -5.83
CA LYS A 50 15.56 -8.39 -4.98
C LYS A 50 15.63 -7.21 -4.00
N VAL A 51 14.48 -6.64 -3.62
CA VAL A 51 14.42 -5.70 -2.51
C VAL A 51 14.78 -6.43 -1.21
N PRO A 52 15.62 -5.87 -0.34
CA PRO A 52 15.90 -6.48 0.97
C PRO A 52 14.61 -6.68 1.79
N ALA A 53 14.45 -7.85 2.41
CA ALA A 53 13.23 -8.20 3.14
C ALA A 53 12.93 -7.23 4.29
N GLU A 54 13.97 -6.72 4.93
CA GLU A 54 13.86 -5.71 6.00
C GLU A 54 13.33 -4.35 5.52
N ASN A 55 13.43 -4.04 4.22
CA ASN A 55 12.96 -2.80 3.62
C ASN A 55 11.51 -2.89 3.12
N GLU A 56 10.92 -4.10 3.06
CA GLU A 56 9.58 -4.23 2.49
C GLU A 56 8.49 -3.71 3.43
N PHE A 57 8.59 -3.95 4.72
CA PHE A 57 7.74 -3.34 5.73
C PHE A 57 8.23 -1.92 6.06
N ASP A 58 7.32 -0.94 6.02
CA ASP A 58 7.64 0.45 6.33
C ASP A 58 6.67 1.06 7.37
N ASP A 59 6.97 2.29 7.82
CA ASP A 59 6.22 2.99 8.87
C ASP A 59 4.83 3.45 8.40
N ASP A 60 4.55 3.39 7.10
CA ASP A 60 3.24 3.65 6.54
C ASP A 60 2.29 2.45 6.64
N ASP A 61 2.80 1.22 6.82
CA ASP A 61 1.97 0.01 6.83
C ASP A 61 0.86 0.02 7.90
N PRO A 62 1.11 0.43 9.17
CA PRO A 62 0.09 0.43 10.21
C PRO A 62 -1.07 1.40 9.94
N ARG A 63 -0.79 2.54 9.29
CA ARG A 63 -1.78 3.59 9.01
C ARG A 63 -2.47 3.43 7.65
N SER A 64 -2.08 2.43 6.88
CA SER A 64 -2.56 2.18 5.52
C SER A 64 -3.75 1.24 5.47
N CYS A 65 -4.54 1.39 4.40
CA CYS A 65 -5.50 0.38 3.99
C CYS A 65 -4.86 -0.60 3.01
N HIS A 66 -5.19 -1.89 3.17
CA HIS A 66 -4.68 -2.95 2.31
C HIS A 66 -5.82 -3.73 1.67
N TRP A 67 -5.66 -4.12 0.41
CA TRP A 67 -6.56 -5.04 -0.28
C TRP A 67 -5.75 -6.23 -0.77
N VAL A 68 -6.30 -7.42 -0.56
CA VAL A 68 -5.69 -8.68 -0.98
C VAL A 68 -6.68 -9.45 -1.84
N VAL A 69 -6.24 -9.88 -3.02
CA VAL A 69 -6.99 -10.75 -3.92
C VAL A 69 -6.59 -12.19 -3.67
N TYR A 70 -7.59 -13.05 -3.56
CA TYR A 70 -7.39 -14.50 -3.39
C TYR A 70 -7.91 -15.26 -4.60
N ALA A 71 -7.21 -16.33 -4.94
CA ALA A 71 -7.70 -17.36 -5.85
C ALA A 71 -7.92 -18.68 -5.11
N SER A 72 -8.98 -19.39 -5.49
CA SER A 72 -9.19 -20.76 -5.05
C SER A 72 -8.35 -21.69 -5.91
N ILE A 73 -7.40 -22.38 -5.29
CA ILE A 73 -6.51 -23.33 -5.93
C ILE A 73 -6.84 -24.73 -5.41
N ASN A 74 -7.10 -25.67 -6.33
CA ASN A 74 -7.24 -27.08 -5.99
C ASN A 74 -5.85 -27.69 -5.87
N LYS A 75 -5.47 -28.07 -4.65
CA LYS A 75 -4.25 -28.84 -4.39
C LYS A 75 -4.59 -30.31 -4.37
N VAL A 76 -3.83 -31.10 -5.12
CA VAL A 76 -3.92 -32.57 -5.02
C VAL A 76 -3.09 -33.00 -3.81
N ASP A 77 -3.75 -33.46 -2.77
CA ASP A 77 -3.08 -33.89 -1.52
C ASP A 77 -2.55 -35.32 -1.66
N THR A 78 -3.29 -36.17 -2.39
CA THR A 78 -2.88 -37.55 -2.71
C THR A 78 -3.25 -37.89 -4.15
N LEU A 79 -2.31 -38.49 -4.86
CA LEU A 79 -2.56 -39.03 -6.19
C LEU A 79 -3.38 -40.34 -6.09
N GLU A 80 -4.16 -40.62 -7.10
CA GLU A 80 -4.83 -41.91 -7.25
C GLU A 80 -3.77 -42.99 -7.57
N ILE A 81 -3.81 -44.10 -6.81
CA ILE A 81 -2.98 -45.28 -7.06
C ILE A 81 -3.89 -46.43 -7.42
N ARG A 82 -3.60 -47.12 -8.53
CA ARG A 82 -4.33 -48.32 -8.99
C ARG A 82 -3.40 -49.53 -8.95
N ASP A 83 -3.97 -50.72 -8.74
CA ASP A 83 -3.25 -51.97 -8.90
C ASP A 83 -3.12 -52.38 -10.39
N GLU A 84 -2.45 -53.50 -10.63
CA GLU A 84 -2.24 -54.04 -11.98
C GLU A 84 -3.57 -54.44 -12.68
N GLU A 85 -4.63 -54.65 -11.89
CA GLU A 85 -5.98 -55.00 -12.34
C GLU A 85 -6.83 -53.75 -12.60
N GLY A 86 -6.34 -52.53 -12.28
CA GLY A 86 -7.02 -51.26 -12.47
C GLY A 86 -7.92 -50.82 -11.31
N ASN A 87 -7.94 -51.58 -10.21
CA ASN A 87 -8.71 -51.20 -9.03
C ASN A 87 -8.03 -50.04 -8.27
N ILE A 88 -8.85 -49.15 -7.71
CA ILE A 88 -8.34 -47.99 -6.95
C ILE A 88 -7.88 -48.48 -5.58
N MET A 89 -6.56 -48.53 -5.38
CA MET A 89 -5.92 -48.78 -4.09
C MET A 89 -5.93 -47.55 -3.18
N GLN A 90 -5.75 -46.39 -3.77
CA GLN A 90 -5.78 -45.09 -3.09
C GLN A 90 -6.55 -44.07 -3.93
N PRO A 91 -7.68 -43.55 -3.42
CA PRO A 91 -8.41 -42.53 -4.15
C PRO A 91 -7.65 -41.19 -4.15
N ARG A 92 -7.80 -40.45 -5.26
CA ARG A 92 -7.33 -39.06 -5.34
C ARG A 92 -8.04 -38.22 -4.28
N LYS A 93 -7.27 -37.52 -3.44
CA LYS A 93 -7.77 -36.47 -2.56
C LYS A 93 -7.28 -35.12 -3.05
N SER A 94 -8.17 -34.14 -3.07
CA SER A 94 -7.83 -32.76 -3.35
C SER A 94 -8.51 -31.86 -2.34
N SER A 95 -7.80 -30.85 -1.90
CA SER A 95 -8.33 -29.76 -1.06
C SER A 95 -8.36 -28.47 -1.87
N THR A 96 -9.33 -27.61 -1.59
CA THR A 96 -9.37 -26.28 -2.14
C THR A 96 -8.84 -25.30 -1.10
N ARG A 97 -7.78 -24.59 -1.44
CA ARG A 97 -7.20 -23.55 -0.58
C ARG A 97 -7.35 -22.19 -1.24
N SER A 98 -7.73 -21.19 -0.47
CA SER A 98 -7.63 -19.78 -0.87
C SER A 98 -6.20 -19.34 -0.70
N THR A 99 -5.61 -18.83 -1.78
CA THR A 99 -4.22 -18.37 -1.80
C THR A 99 -4.21 -16.89 -2.19
N PRO A 100 -3.48 -16.03 -1.45
CA PRO A 100 -3.30 -14.64 -1.85
C PRO A 100 -2.49 -14.57 -3.14
N ILE A 101 -2.96 -13.80 -4.12
CA ILE A 101 -2.38 -13.74 -5.46
C ILE A 101 -2.04 -12.32 -5.91
N GLY A 102 -2.52 -11.32 -5.18
CA GLY A 102 -2.24 -9.93 -5.47
C GLY A 102 -2.64 -9.03 -4.32
N THR A 103 -1.97 -7.88 -4.21
CA THR A 103 -2.23 -6.88 -3.18
C THR A 103 -2.04 -5.47 -3.72
N ILE A 104 -2.63 -4.50 -3.03
CA ILE A 104 -2.41 -3.06 -3.20
C ILE A 104 -2.57 -2.37 -1.85
N ARG A 105 -1.77 -1.32 -1.61
CA ARG A 105 -1.81 -0.49 -0.40
C ARG A 105 -2.24 0.93 -0.74
N LEU A 106 -3.06 1.51 0.11
CA LEU A 106 -3.44 2.92 0.10
C LEU A 106 -2.93 3.60 1.36
N VAL A 107 -2.01 4.54 1.19
CA VAL A 107 -1.41 5.33 2.27
C VAL A 107 -2.15 6.66 2.39
N PRO A 108 -2.67 7.01 3.59
CA PRO A 108 -3.29 8.31 3.81
C PRO A 108 -2.25 9.43 3.91
N PHE A 109 -2.70 10.68 3.74
CA PHE A 109 -1.89 11.85 4.11
C PHE A 109 -1.74 11.95 5.65
N PRO A 110 -0.73 12.72 6.17
CA PRO A 110 0.32 13.43 5.45
C PRO A 110 1.42 12.48 4.93
N HIS A 111 2.16 12.94 3.95
CA HIS A 111 3.28 12.21 3.37
C HIS A 111 4.59 12.93 3.63
N ASP A 112 5.70 12.21 3.49
CA ASP A 112 7.02 12.83 3.37
C ASP A 112 7.10 13.63 2.07
N PRO A 113 8.00 14.63 1.97
CA PRO A 113 8.18 15.42 0.76
C PRO A 113 8.43 14.56 -0.48
N HIS A 114 8.02 15.07 -1.64
CA HIS A 114 8.26 14.38 -2.91
C HIS A 114 9.75 14.08 -3.11
N PRO A 115 10.09 12.87 -3.61
CA PRO A 115 11.48 12.51 -3.88
C PRO A 115 12.17 13.51 -4.80
N GLU A 116 13.44 13.73 -4.57
CA GLU A 116 14.26 14.64 -5.39
C GLU A 116 14.52 14.03 -6.78
N ASN A 117 14.45 14.88 -7.81
CA ASN A 117 14.82 14.46 -9.16
C ASN A 117 16.29 14.01 -9.20
N GLY A 118 16.55 12.81 -9.69
CA GLY A 118 17.88 12.19 -9.68
C GLY A 118 18.26 11.53 -8.35
N GLY A 119 17.42 11.65 -7.31
CA GLY A 119 17.68 11.05 -5.99
C GLY A 119 17.69 9.52 -6.04
N LYS A 120 18.51 8.92 -5.19
CA LYS A 120 18.55 7.47 -4.99
C LYS A 120 18.17 7.17 -3.55
N TYR A 121 17.16 6.35 -3.38
CA TYR A 121 16.56 6.04 -2.08
C TYR A 121 16.73 4.57 -1.76
N TRP A 122 17.19 4.28 -0.55
CA TRP A 122 17.28 2.95 0.03
C TRP A 122 16.51 2.93 1.33
N ASN A 123 15.53 2.05 1.47
CA ASN A 123 14.62 2.03 2.61
C ASN A 123 14.01 3.43 2.91
N GLY A 124 13.61 4.13 1.84
CA GLY A 124 13.03 5.48 1.94
C GLY A 124 14.00 6.60 2.33
N VAL A 125 15.32 6.33 2.45
CA VAL A 125 16.35 7.30 2.80
C VAL A 125 17.16 7.67 1.58
N LEU A 126 17.39 8.97 1.35
CA LEU A 126 18.22 9.48 0.27
C LEU A 126 19.68 9.08 0.49
N GLU A 127 20.35 8.61 -0.56
CA GLU A 127 21.76 8.23 -0.55
C GLU A 127 22.63 9.43 -0.13
N GLY A 128 23.42 9.27 0.92
CA GLY A 128 24.26 10.34 1.48
C GLY A 128 23.62 11.13 2.63
N GLU A 129 22.37 10.89 2.97
CA GLU A 129 21.77 11.39 4.19
C GLU A 129 21.90 10.35 5.33
N ASP A 130 22.47 10.77 6.45
CA ASP A 130 22.55 9.92 7.67
C ASP A 130 21.18 9.86 8.33
N LYS A 131 20.65 8.66 8.59
CA LYS A 131 19.43 8.44 9.40
C LYS A 131 19.46 9.11 10.79
N HIS A 132 20.65 9.47 11.29
CA HIS A 132 20.85 10.06 12.60
C HIS A 132 20.50 11.55 12.73
N LYS A 133 20.19 12.26 11.63
CA LYS A 133 19.84 13.69 11.70
C LYS A 133 18.36 13.96 12.00
N ASN A 134 17.49 12.98 11.85
CA ASN A 134 16.04 13.12 12.12
C ASN A 134 15.58 12.42 13.41
N GLY A 135 16.47 12.34 14.43
CA GLY A 135 16.13 12.20 15.84
C GLY A 135 15.20 11.04 16.24
N GLU A 136 15.43 9.82 15.76
CA GLU A 136 14.83 8.63 16.38
C GLU A 136 15.83 7.48 16.42
N GLU A 137 16.50 7.34 17.57
CA GLU A 137 17.08 6.07 18.02
C GLU A 137 15.94 5.05 18.16
N ASN A 138 16.15 3.83 17.61
CA ASN A 138 15.47 2.59 17.96
C ASN A 138 14.09 2.74 18.62
N GLY A 139 13.16 3.36 17.93
CA GLY A 139 11.78 3.47 18.37
C GLY A 139 11.08 2.13 18.19
N ASP A 140 10.65 1.56 19.32
CA ASP A 140 9.66 0.51 19.40
C ASP A 140 8.56 0.77 18.32
N ALA A 141 8.34 -0.17 17.40
CA ALA A 141 7.32 -0.10 16.34
C ALA A 141 5.87 0.07 16.88
N SER A 142 5.73 0.24 18.19
CA SER A 142 4.46 0.41 18.91
C SER A 142 3.83 1.80 18.80
N LYS A 143 4.55 2.82 18.33
CA LYS A 143 3.95 4.12 18.05
C LYS A 143 3.48 4.17 16.60
N ALA A 144 2.29 3.64 16.35
CA ALA A 144 1.52 3.94 15.14
C ALA A 144 1.45 5.46 15.03
N SER A 145 2.18 6.05 14.07
CA SER A 145 2.27 7.50 13.93
C SER A 145 1.00 8.05 13.27
N SER A 146 -0.10 8.11 14.06
CA SER A 146 -1.23 9.00 13.74
C SER A 146 -0.80 10.48 13.73
N ASP A 147 0.41 10.78 14.22
CA ASP A 147 0.90 12.13 14.49
C ASP A 147 2.02 12.58 13.54
N LYS A 148 2.07 12.03 12.31
CA LYS A 148 2.99 12.57 11.30
C LYS A 148 2.62 14.04 11.02
N PRO A 149 3.54 15.02 11.25
CA PRO A 149 3.20 16.42 11.03
C PRO A 149 2.96 16.66 9.54
N PHE A 150 2.00 17.54 9.23
CA PHE A 150 1.81 18.01 7.87
C PHE A 150 2.99 18.93 7.49
N ILE A 151 3.79 18.50 6.54
CA ILE A 151 4.95 19.25 6.04
C ILE A 151 4.58 19.82 4.68
N MET A 152 4.84 21.12 4.48
CA MET A 152 4.73 21.72 3.15
C MET A 152 5.75 21.11 2.21
N ASP A 153 5.30 20.73 1.01
CA ASP A 153 6.12 20.14 -0.03
C ASP A 153 6.39 21.16 -1.15
N ARG A 154 7.30 20.83 -2.06
CA ARG A 154 7.49 21.62 -3.28
C ARG A 154 6.28 21.50 -4.19
N LYS A 155 5.98 22.57 -4.92
CA LYS A 155 4.98 22.51 -5.99
C LYS A 155 5.50 21.68 -7.16
N THR A 156 4.57 20.97 -7.78
CA THR A 156 4.81 20.20 -9.00
C THR A 156 3.66 20.43 -9.99
N THR A 157 3.67 19.77 -11.14
CA THR A 157 2.63 19.95 -12.17
C THR A 157 1.22 19.69 -11.64
N PHE A 158 1.03 18.66 -10.82
CA PHE A 158 -0.30 18.27 -10.32
C PHE A 158 -0.51 18.49 -8.83
N HIS A 159 0.54 18.80 -8.06
CA HIS A 159 0.47 19.03 -6.64
C HIS A 159 0.95 20.43 -6.27
N ASN A 160 0.12 21.18 -5.55
CA ASN A 160 0.42 22.56 -5.15
C ASN A 160 1.35 22.71 -3.93
N GLY A 161 1.84 21.59 -3.38
CA GLY A 161 2.71 21.52 -2.20
C GLY A 161 1.96 21.52 -0.86
N GLN A 162 0.64 21.66 -0.85
CA GLN A 162 -0.16 21.74 0.37
C GLN A 162 -1.43 20.86 0.34
N GLU A 163 -1.95 20.56 -0.85
CA GLU A 163 -3.19 19.79 -0.98
C GLU A 163 -3.00 18.36 -0.47
N PRO A 164 -3.87 17.86 0.43
CA PRO A 164 -3.82 16.46 0.82
C PRO A 164 -4.04 15.53 -0.36
N TYR A 165 -3.20 14.52 -0.48
CA TYR A 165 -3.37 13.42 -1.42
C TYR A 165 -3.26 12.07 -0.72
N VAL A 166 -3.85 11.05 -1.28
CA VAL A 166 -3.63 9.66 -0.88
C VAL A 166 -2.68 8.99 -1.86
N LYS A 167 -1.85 8.07 -1.40
CA LYS A 167 -0.85 7.42 -2.24
C LYS A 167 -1.16 5.93 -2.40
N LEU A 168 -1.31 5.46 -3.64
CA LEU A 168 -1.35 4.03 -3.96
C LEU A 168 0.07 3.49 -4.12
N GLY A 169 0.30 2.33 -3.55
CA GLY A 169 1.59 1.65 -3.64
C GLY A 169 1.47 0.15 -3.38
N ARG A 170 2.61 -0.53 -3.36
CA ARG A 170 2.70 -1.96 -3.10
C ARG A 170 1.72 -2.79 -3.96
N LEU A 171 1.42 -2.32 -5.19
CA LEU A 171 0.64 -3.08 -6.16
C LEU A 171 1.49 -4.24 -6.66
N ALA A 172 1.12 -5.45 -6.31
CA ALA A 172 1.82 -6.65 -6.68
C ALA A 172 0.85 -7.76 -7.10
N VAL A 173 1.25 -8.56 -8.07
CA VAL A 173 0.54 -9.77 -8.51
C VAL A 173 1.56 -10.86 -8.74
N ILE A 174 1.37 -12.02 -8.11
CA ILE A 174 2.22 -13.20 -8.26
C ILE A 174 2.31 -13.60 -9.74
N GLU A 175 3.49 -13.98 -10.20
CA GLU A 175 3.82 -14.18 -11.62
C GLU A 175 2.83 -15.09 -12.35
N GLU A 176 2.46 -16.23 -11.77
CA GLU A 176 1.55 -17.22 -12.37
C GLU A 176 0.14 -16.67 -12.61
N PHE A 177 -0.22 -15.55 -11.96
CA PHE A 177 -1.53 -14.91 -12.06
C PHE A 177 -1.54 -13.63 -12.88
N ARG A 178 -0.38 -13.20 -13.40
CA ARG A 178 -0.29 -12.03 -14.29
C ARG A 178 -1.00 -12.28 -15.63
N GLY A 179 -1.32 -11.20 -16.34
CA GLY A 179 -2.09 -11.29 -17.60
C GLY A 179 -3.58 -11.58 -17.42
N ARG A 180 -4.07 -11.79 -16.18
CA ARG A 180 -5.46 -12.13 -15.85
C ARG A 180 -6.27 -10.95 -15.29
N ARG A 181 -5.82 -9.72 -15.52
CA ARG A 181 -6.46 -8.47 -15.08
C ARG A 181 -6.55 -8.28 -13.56
N ILE A 182 -5.79 -9.03 -12.76
CA ILE A 182 -5.84 -8.93 -11.27
C ILE A 182 -5.39 -7.55 -10.79
N ALA A 183 -4.29 -7.00 -11.33
CA ALA A 183 -3.84 -5.66 -10.98
C ALA A 183 -4.92 -4.60 -11.30
N GLY A 184 -5.58 -4.72 -12.45
CA GLY A 184 -6.68 -3.84 -12.82
C GLY A 184 -7.88 -3.96 -11.87
N LEU A 185 -8.22 -5.17 -11.46
CA LEU A 185 -9.28 -5.41 -10.47
C LEU A 185 -8.97 -4.71 -9.14
N LEU A 186 -7.73 -4.82 -8.64
CA LEU A 186 -7.28 -4.14 -7.42
C LEU A 186 -7.41 -2.61 -7.55
N VAL A 187 -6.86 -2.02 -8.62
CA VAL A 187 -6.92 -0.57 -8.84
C VAL A 187 -8.37 -0.09 -8.92
N THR A 188 -9.23 -0.77 -9.69
CA THR A 188 -10.66 -0.42 -9.79
C THR A 188 -11.35 -0.47 -8.43
N THR A 189 -11.07 -1.51 -7.63
CA THR A 189 -11.65 -1.67 -6.30
C THR A 189 -11.27 -0.52 -5.39
N VAL A 190 -9.97 -0.14 -5.35
CA VAL A 190 -9.51 0.96 -4.48
C VAL A 190 -10.03 2.31 -4.93
N LEU A 191 -10.00 2.60 -6.24
CA LEU A 191 -10.52 3.87 -6.76
C LEU A 191 -12.06 3.98 -6.55
N GLY A 192 -12.79 2.87 -6.67
CA GLY A 192 -14.21 2.80 -6.33
C GLY A 192 -14.43 3.07 -4.84
N TRP A 193 -13.70 2.38 -3.97
CA TRP A 193 -13.79 2.58 -2.53
C TRP A 193 -13.48 4.02 -2.11
N LEU A 194 -12.50 4.68 -2.72
CA LEU A 194 -12.19 6.09 -2.45
C LEU A 194 -13.35 7.03 -2.82
N ARG A 195 -14.05 6.78 -3.93
CA ARG A 195 -15.24 7.57 -4.32
C ARG A 195 -16.39 7.39 -3.33
N ASP A 196 -16.55 6.16 -2.82
CA ASP A 196 -17.62 5.83 -1.86
C ASP A 196 -17.30 6.29 -0.44
N ASN A 197 -16.01 6.56 -0.13
CA ASN A 197 -15.54 6.94 1.20
C ASN A 197 -14.68 8.23 1.19
N PRO A 198 -15.16 9.35 0.64
CA PRO A 198 -14.34 10.55 0.39
C PRO A 198 -13.84 11.25 1.66
N SER A 199 -14.47 11.03 2.81
CA SER A 199 -14.08 11.62 4.10
C SER A 199 -13.33 10.63 5.03
N TYR A 200 -12.98 9.43 4.55
CA TYR A 200 -12.45 8.37 5.41
C TYR A 200 -11.15 8.77 6.13
N PHE A 201 -10.29 9.51 5.45
CA PHE A 201 -9.00 9.97 5.98
C PHE A 201 -9.02 11.43 6.43
N ASP A 202 -10.16 12.13 6.30
CA ASP A 202 -10.26 13.48 6.81
C ASP A 202 -10.24 13.44 8.34
N PRO A 203 -9.42 14.28 9.00
CA PRO A 203 -9.36 14.30 10.45
C PRO A 203 -10.70 14.71 11.05
N SER A 204 -11.11 14.04 12.11
CA SER A 204 -12.29 14.42 12.88
C SER A 204 -12.05 15.71 13.67
N ILE A 205 -13.11 16.41 14.02
CA ILE A 205 -13.03 17.63 14.86
C ILE A 205 -12.36 17.32 16.22
N LYS A 206 -12.53 16.10 16.75
CA LYS A 206 -11.91 15.68 18.01
C LYS A 206 -10.41 15.40 17.88
N GLU A 207 -9.98 14.85 16.76
CA GLU A 207 -8.56 14.57 16.48
C GLU A 207 -7.75 15.85 16.33
N PHE A 208 -8.38 16.95 15.86
CA PHE A 208 -7.75 18.27 15.79
C PHE A 208 -7.49 18.90 17.17
N GLY A 209 -8.11 18.41 18.24
CA GLY A 209 -7.92 18.89 19.61
C GLY A 209 -8.16 20.39 19.80
N LEU A 210 -8.71 20.78 20.97
CA LEU A 210 -8.96 22.18 21.29
C LEU A 210 -7.70 23.07 21.26
N GLY A 211 -6.51 22.51 21.52
CA GLY A 211 -5.24 23.24 21.52
C GLY A 211 -4.71 23.58 20.11
N GLN A 212 -5.11 22.85 19.07
CA GLN A 212 -4.77 23.19 17.69
C GLN A 212 -5.81 24.13 17.06
N LEU A 213 -7.05 24.10 17.52
CA LEU A 213 -8.09 25.06 17.12
C LEU A 213 -7.70 26.48 17.50
N ASP A 214 -7.07 26.72 18.66
CA ASP A 214 -6.60 28.05 19.06
C ASP A 214 -5.46 28.58 18.20
N GLN A 215 -4.60 27.68 17.66
CA GLN A 215 -3.57 28.04 16.68
C GLN A 215 -4.15 28.27 15.28
N VAL A 216 -5.22 27.55 14.93
CA VAL A 216 -5.89 27.65 13.62
C VAL A 216 -6.82 28.87 13.56
N MET A 217 -7.45 29.27 14.67
CA MET A 217 -8.32 30.48 14.70
C MET A 217 -7.54 31.80 14.53
N GLY A 218 -6.21 31.79 14.67
CA GLY A 218 -5.33 32.95 14.40
C GLY A 218 -4.72 32.98 13.00
N THR A 219 -4.87 31.92 12.20
CA THR A 219 -4.33 31.83 10.84
C THR A 219 -5.40 31.22 9.93
N ASP A 220 -5.48 31.64 8.67
CA ASP A 220 -6.39 31.08 7.63
C ASP A 220 -6.10 29.57 7.30
N MET A 221 -5.53 28.82 8.22
CA MET A 221 -5.22 27.40 8.04
C MET A 221 -6.52 26.58 8.15
N LYS A 222 -7.04 26.17 7.01
CA LYS A 222 -8.15 25.22 6.93
C LYS A 222 -7.66 23.82 7.32
N ILE A 223 -8.50 23.08 8.05
CA ILE A 223 -8.29 21.64 8.28
C ILE A 223 -8.04 20.95 6.94
N PRO A 224 -6.91 20.24 6.76
CA PRO A 224 -6.60 19.59 5.49
C PRO A 224 -7.66 18.53 5.20
N GLN A 225 -8.40 18.70 4.12
CA GLN A 225 -9.39 17.74 3.64
C GLN A 225 -8.96 17.22 2.28
N TRP A 226 -9.08 15.92 2.10
CA TRP A 226 -8.79 15.32 0.81
C TRP A 226 -9.83 15.72 -0.25
N ALA A 227 -9.38 16.21 -1.38
CA ALA A 227 -10.24 16.70 -2.48
C ALA A 227 -10.14 15.83 -3.74
N GLY A 228 -9.87 14.54 -3.59
CA GLY A 228 -9.84 13.58 -4.69
C GLY A 228 -8.47 13.36 -5.33
N LEU A 229 -7.39 14.01 -4.84
CA LEU A 229 -6.06 13.83 -5.42
C LEU A 229 -5.44 12.49 -5.00
N VAL A 230 -5.06 11.67 -5.98
CA VAL A 230 -4.41 10.36 -5.78
C VAL A 230 -3.05 10.38 -6.46
N CYS A 231 -2.03 9.95 -5.74
CA CYS A 231 -0.65 9.82 -6.21
C CYS A 231 -0.23 8.36 -6.35
N VAL A 232 0.68 8.08 -7.26
CA VAL A 232 1.45 6.84 -7.32
C VAL A 232 2.91 7.16 -7.59
N HIS A 233 3.82 6.50 -6.90
CA HIS A 233 5.22 6.39 -7.30
C HIS A 233 5.33 5.15 -8.18
N ALA A 234 5.29 5.35 -9.48
CA ALA A 234 5.26 4.28 -10.46
C ALA A 234 6.66 3.90 -10.90
N GLN A 235 7.01 2.62 -10.83
CA GLN A 235 8.18 2.13 -11.55
C GLN A 235 8.04 2.50 -13.03
N ALA A 236 9.11 3.01 -13.66
CA ALA A 236 9.07 3.52 -15.03
C ALA A 236 8.47 2.51 -16.05
N GLN A 237 8.70 1.22 -15.84
CA GLN A 237 8.20 0.13 -16.69
C GLN A 237 6.68 -0.08 -16.64
N VAL A 238 5.97 0.44 -15.62
CA VAL A 238 4.52 0.27 -15.46
C VAL A 238 3.72 1.57 -15.64
N VAL A 239 4.34 2.63 -16.12
CA VAL A 239 3.69 3.92 -16.41
C VAL A 239 2.48 3.75 -17.33
N GLU A 240 2.63 2.98 -18.42
CA GLU A 240 1.53 2.72 -19.36
C GLU A 240 0.38 1.91 -18.76
N PHE A 241 0.63 1.15 -17.70
CA PHE A 241 -0.45 0.53 -16.93
C PHE A 241 -1.25 1.57 -16.16
N TRP A 242 -0.60 2.50 -15.44
CA TRP A 242 -1.27 3.51 -14.64
C TRP A 242 -2.03 4.55 -15.50
N LYS A 243 -1.51 4.90 -16.67
CA LYS A 243 -2.22 5.75 -17.64
C LYS A 243 -3.60 5.21 -18.02
N LYS A 244 -3.79 3.90 -18.11
CA LYS A 244 -5.10 3.27 -18.40
C LYS A 244 -6.14 3.56 -17.32
N TRP A 245 -5.73 3.95 -16.15
CA TRP A 245 -6.58 4.30 -15.01
C TRP A 245 -6.73 5.81 -14.82
N GLY A 246 -6.21 6.60 -15.77
CA GLY A 246 -6.32 8.06 -15.75
C GLY A 246 -5.22 8.78 -14.95
N PHE A 247 -4.15 8.07 -14.57
CA PHE A 247 -2.99 8.73 -13.98
C PHE A 247 -2.12 9.38 -15.06
N GLU A 248 -1.65 10.59 -14.78
CA GLU A 248 -0.74 11.37 -15.63
C GLU A 248 0.60 11.54 -14.94
N VAL A 249 1.69 11.50 -15.72
CA VAL A 249 3.05 11.70 -15.19
C VAL A 249 3.22 13.16 -14.79
N ASP A 250 3.72 13.38 -13.57
CA ASP A 250 4.12 14.70 -13.10
C ASP A 250 5.57 14.96 -13.49
N GLU A 251 5.75 15.72 -14.58
CA GLU A 251 7.06 15.98 -15.16
C GLU A 251 7.98 16.78 -14.20
N GLU A 252 7.41 17.65 -13.36
CA GLU A 252 8.18 18.44 -12.40
C GLU A 252 8.68 17.62 -11.20
N MET A 253 8.07 16.48 -10.92
CA MET A 253 8.64 15.53 -9.96
C MET A 253 9.94 14.91 -10.46
N GLY A 254 10.08 14.74 -11.78
CA GLY A 254 11.23 14.12 -12.40
C GLY A 254 11.27 12.61 -12.22
N THR A 255 12.48 12.07 -12.26
CA THR A 255 12.76 10.62 -12.07
C THR A 255 13.72 10.44 -10.92
N TRP A 256 13.46 9.45 -10.07
CA TRP A 256 14.33 9.04 -8.97
C TRP A 256 14.44 7.52 -8.92
N TRP A 257 15.27 7.01 -8.05
CA TRP A 257 15.50 5.57 -7.89
C TRP A 257 15.10 5.12 -6.48
N GLU A 258 14.21 4.15 -6.38
CA GLU A 258 13.89 3.45 -5.12
C GLU A 258 14.37 2.01 -5.25
N GLU A 259 15.22 1.55 -4.30
CA GLU A 259 15.82 0.21 -4.32
C GLU A 259 16.48 -0.14 -5.68
N GLY A 260 17.13 0.85 -6.31
CA GLY A 260 17.80 0.71 -7.60
C GLY A 260 16.88 0.74 -8.83
N MET A 261 15.57 0.85 -8.65
CA MET A 261 14.58 0.90 -9.74
C MET A 261 14.14 2.33 -10.03
N PRO A 262 14.09 2.76 -11.32
CA PRO A 262 13.64 4.10 -11.67
C PRO A 262 12.13 4.26 -11.44
N HIS A 263 11.75 5.36 -10.79
CA HIS A 263 10.36 5.74 -10.48
C HIS A 263 10.03 7.13 -11.02
N VAL A 264 8.76 7.35 -11.30
CA VAL A 264 8.17 8.65 -11.62
C VAL A 264 6.91 8.87 -10.77
N GLY A 265 6.63 10.13 -10.45
CA GLY A 265 5.38 10.53 -9.84
C GLY A 265 4.25 10.57 -10.86
N MET A 266 3.11 10.03 -10.52
CA MET A 266 1.90 10.17 -11.34
C MET A 266 0.72 10.54 -10.45
N PHE A 267 -0.17 11.37 -10.99
CA PHE A 267 -1.35 11.82 -10.27
C PHE A 267 -2.62 11.57 -11.08
N GLN A 268 -3.72 11.42 -10.35
CA GLN A 268 -5.07 11.43 -10.87
C GLN A 268 -5.96 12.20 -9.91
N ARG A 269 -6.89 12.99 -10.44
CA ARG A 269 -7.95 13.60 -9.64
C ARG A 269 -9.25 12.81 -9.83
N LEU A 270 -9.73 12.22 -8.75
CA LEU A 270 -11.03 11.56 -8.74
C LEU A 270 -12.15 12.59 -8.56
N GLU A 271 -13.21 12.42 -9.30
CA GLU A 271 -14.49 13.04 -8.96
C GLU A 271 -15.04 12.33 -7.74
N ILE A 272 -15.23 13.07 -6.65
CA ILE A 272 -15.79 12.59 -5.38
C ILE A 272 -17.13 13.25 -5.14
N GLY A 273 -18.07 12.50 -4.52
CA GLY A 273 -19.37 13.01 -4.11
C GLY A 273 -19.28 14.02 -2.96
N GLU A 274 -20.44 14.52 -2.52
CA GLU A 274 -20.53 15.39 -1.35
C GLU A 274 -19.95 14.70 -0.10
N LYS A 275 -19.14 15.44 0.66
CA LYS A 275 -18.54 14.94 1.88
C LYS A 275 -19.50 15.07 3.06
N THR A 276 -19.57 14.00 3.84
CA THR A 276 -20.22 14.05 5.16
C THR A 276 -19.18 14.45 6.20
N VAL A 277 -19.48 15.49 6.98
CA VAL A 277 -18.62 15.90 8.11
C VAL A 277 -18.66 14.81 9.18
N ARG A 278 -17.50 14.27 9.54
CA ARG A 278 -17.39 13.34 10.68
C ARG A 278 -17.47 14.13 11.98
N LEU A 279 -18.46 13.81 12.81
CA LEU A 279 -18.73 14.50 14.09
C LEU A 279 -18.18 13.72 15.31
N ASP A 280 -17.63 12.54 15.09
CA ASP A 280 -17.19 11.58 16.13
C ASP A 280 -15.71 11.70 16.48
#